data_5fa270d5b93e92cd246764bf620cd0c0
#
_entry.id   5fa270d5b93e92cd246764bf620cd0c0
#
_cell.length_a   1.000
_cell.length_b   1.000
_cell.length_c   1.000
_cell.angle_alpha   90.00
_cell.angle_beta   90.00
_cell.angle_gamma   90.00
#
_symmetry.space_group_name_H-M   'P 1'
#
loop_
_entity.id
_entity.type
_entity.pdbx_description
1 polymer ?
#
loop_
_entity_poly.entity_id
_entity_poly.type
_entity_poly.pdbx_seq_one_letter_code
_entity_poly.pdbx_strand_id
1 'polypeptide(L)'
;ASEFAIGDNFYVDSDVSADGHRWLVNTYPNEWVETSTAASYGGNRTYNPASIAPGSLGMNGSAGAIYPEDYNESGSMWDHLERNNINFYNFGFSIMFEPAFYHESYKYTGIRQFANFPVPTPIFSRTSRQFPTYNMMIPDQFRVSQFIREFSEKWMNGRDTMPQLLTVIIPNDHGAGERPEAGYPFRESYMVDNDLAVGRIVEFLSHTPYWKNMAIIITEDDAQNGVDHIDAHRSILMVISPYAKRDYVSKVHYSFGSIFKTFWNILGLPYLNQYDAGATDMSDMFTS
;
A
#
# COMPACT_ATOMS: atom_id res chain seq x y z
N ALA A 1 11.42 -16.49 -3.79
CA ALA A 1 11.19 -17.41 -2.69
C ALA A 1 12.49 -17.95 -2.10
N SER A 2 13.45 -18.37 -2.92
CA SER A 2 14.71 -18.97 -2.44
C SER A 2 15.56 -18.06 -1.54
N GLU A 3 15.46 -16.75 -1.72
CA GLU A 3 16.31 -15.78 -1.01
C GLU A 3 15.64 -15.18 0.23
N PHE A 4 14.32 -15.26 0.35
CA PHE A 4 13.55 -14.58 1.38
C PHE A 4 12.41 -15.44 1.90
N ALA A 5 11.63 -14.93 2.86
CA ALA A 5 10.52 -15.64 3.47
C ALA A 5 9.19 -15.29 2.82
N ILE A 6 8.30 -16.27 2.72
CA ILE A 6 6.93 -16.12 2.21
C ILE A 6 5.95 -16.57 3.30
N GLY A 7 4.84 -15.88 3.44
CA GLY A 7 3.68 -16.33 4.22
C GLY A 7 2.70 -17.07 3.32
N ASP A 8 2.55 -18.38 3.52
CA ASP A 8 1.63 -19.22 2.75
C ASP A 8 0.22 -19.28 3.37
N ASN A 9 0.09 -18.83 4.59
CA ASN A 9 -1.16 -18.83 5.36
C ASN A 9 -1.53 -17.39 5.77
N PHE A 10 -1.55 -16.51 4.76
CA PHE A 10 -1.88 -15.09 4.92
C PHE A 10 -3.19 -14.78 4.24
N TYR A 11 -4.05 -14.06 4.94
CA TYR A 11 -5.37 -13.66 4.48
C TYR A 11 -5.53 -12.15 4.64
N VAL A 12 -5.92 -11.50 3.55
CA VAL A 12 -6.33 -10.10 3.59
C VAL A 12 -7.71 -9.99 4.21
N ASP A 13 -8.01 -8.82 4.75
CA ASP A 13 -9.26 -8.60 5.48
C ASP A 13 -10.33 -7.92 4.61
N SER A 14 -10.21 -8.04 3.29
CA SER A 14 -11.02 -7.28 2.33
C SER A 14 -11.35 -8.07 1.08
N ASP A 15 -12.52 -7.81 0.52
CA ASP A 15 -12.99 -8.38 -0.75
C ASP A 15 -12.59 -7.55 -1.98
N VAL A 16 -12.29 -6.27 -1.79
CA VAL A 16 -12.02 -5.30 -2.87
C VAL A 16 -11.05 -4.21 -2.43
N SER A 17 -10.33 -3.64 -3.39
CA SER A 17 -9.23 -2.69 -3.13
C SER A 17 -9.63 -1.47 -2.31
N ALA A 18 -10.83 -0.91 -2.50
CA ALA A 18 -11.27 0.23 -1.69
C ALA A 18 -11.34 -0.12 -0.20
N ASP A 19 -11.76 -1.32 0.12
CA ASP A 19 -11.81 -1.82 1.48
C ASP A 19 -10.40 -2.18 1.99
N GLY A 20 -9.61 -2.88 1.18
CA GLY A 20 -8.23 -3.23 1.53
C GLY A 20 -7.37 -2.04 1.88
N HIS A 21 -7.49 -0.94 1.14
CA HIS A 21 -6.81 0.30 1.49
C HIS A 21 -7.25 0.84 2.86
N ARG A 22 -8.54 0.71 3.23
CA ARG A 22 -9.03 1.15 4.54
C ARG A 22 -8.47 0.29 5.67
N TRP A 23 -8.45 -1.03 5.49
CA TRP A 23 -7.80 -1.94 6.41
C TRP A 23 -6.32 -1.62 6.59
N LEU A 24 -5.59 -1.39 5.50
CA LEU A 24 -4.16 -1.08 5.51
C LEU A 24 -3.82 0.32 6.05
N VAL A 25 -4.79 1.21 6.18
CA VAL A 25 -4.57 2.54 6.78
C VAL A 25 -5.01 2.58 8.24
N ASN A 26 -6.14 1.97 8.56
CA ASN A 26 -6.80 2.10 9.86
C ASN A 26 -6.60 0.89 10.76
N THR A 27 -5.99 -0.19 10.29
CA THR A 27 -5.89 -1.51 10.92
C THR A 27 -7.22 -2.27 11.05
N TYR A 28 -8.33 -1.61 10.98
CA TYR A 28 -9.68 -2.15 10.71
C TYR A 28 -10.60 -1.01 10.24
N PRO A 29 -11.64 -1.28 9.43
CA PRO A 29 -12.61 -0.29 9.03
C PRO A 29 -13.54 0.09 10.19
N ASN A 30 -14.12 1.28 10.11
CA ASN A 30 -15.15 1.69 11.05
C ASN A 30 -16.55 1.17 10.63
N GLU A 31 -17.55 1.31 11.50
CA GLU A 31 -18.93 0.88 11.23
C GLU A 31 -19.51 1.50 9.95
N TRP A 32 -19.18 2.75 9.66
CA TRP A 32 -19.60 3.41 8.43
C TRP A 32 -19.07 2.70 7.19
N VAL A 33 -17.80 2.37 7.16
CA VAL A 33 -17.16 1.64 6.05
C VAL A 33 -17.80 0.26 5.88
N GLU A 34 -17.93 -0.50 6.95
CA GLU A 34 -18.52 -1.84 6.93
C GLU A 34 -19.93 -1.85 6.36
N THR A 35 -20.75 -0.89 6.75
CA THR A 35 -22.13 -0.81 6.29
C THR A 35 -22.28 -0.23 4.89
N SER A 36 -21.39 0.63 4.45
CA SER A 36 -21.50 1.35 3.19
C SER A 36 -20.74 0.69 2.04
N THR A 37 -19.65 -0.06 2.30
CA THR A 37 -18.80 -0.61 1.25
C THR A 37 -19.56 -1.56 0.34
N ALA A 38 -20.29 -2.53 0.88
CA ALA A 38 -21.06 -3.48 0.10
C ALA A 38 -22.15 -2.81 -0.76
N ALA A 39 -22.80 -1.77 -0.24
CA ALA A 39 -23.85 -1.04 -0.95
C ALA A 39 -23.28 -0.13 -2.05
N SER A 40 -22.10 0.47 -1.83
CA SER A 40 -21.55 1.45 -2.75
C SER A 40 -20.59 0.86 -3.77
N TYR A 41 -19.77 -0.09 -3.39
CA TYR A 41 -18.74 -0.65 -4.26
C TYR A 41 -19.23 -1.85 -5.07
N GLY A 42 -19.96 -2.77 -4.45
CA GLY A 42 -20.27 -4.07 -5.04
C GLY A 42 -21.41 -4.10 -6.08
N GLY A 43 -22.32 -3.16 -6.10
CA GLY A 43 -23.50 -3.33 -6.95
C GLY A 43 -24.09 -2.07 -7.57
N ASN A 44 -24.04 -0.94 -6.93
CA ASN A 44 -24.78 0.24 -7.33
C ASN A 44 -23.98 1.53 -7.21
N ARG A 45 -22.80 1.54 -7.80
CA ARG A 45 -21.94 2.73 -7.80
C ARG A 45 -22.59 3.99 -8.34
N THR A 46 -23.58 3.83 -9.20
CA THR A 46 -24.32 4.94 -9.82
C THR A 46 -25.49 5.40 -8.96
N TYR A 47 -25.88 4.64 -7.97
CA TYR A 47 -27.02 4.95 -7.12
C TYR A 47 -26.70 4.69 -5.65
N ASN A 48 -26.25 5.71 -4.97
CA ASN A 48 -25.88 5.57 -3.59
C ASN A 48 -26.24 6.75 -2.66
N PRO A 49 -27.43 7.35 -2.75
CA PRO A 49 -27.80 8.39 -1.80
C PRO A 49 -28.00 7.85 -0.37
N ALA A 50 -28.32 6.55 -0.23
CA ALA A 50 -28.59 5.96 1.07
C ALA A 50 -27.34 5.56 1.86
N SER A 51 -26.21 5.38 1.18
CA SER A 51 -24.94 5.00 1.80
C SER A 51 -23.99 6.18 2.01
N ILE A 52 -24.45 7.40 1.74
CA ILE A 52 -23.71 8.61 2.02
C ILE A 52 -24.22 9.20 3.32
N ALA A 53 -23.40 9.22 4.36
CA ALA A 53 -23.73 9.91 5.58
C ALA A 53 -23.87 11.42 5.31
N PRO A 54 -24.76 12.13 6.04
CA PRO A 54 -24.89 13.57 5.89
C PRO A 54 -23.56 14.28 6.11
N GLY A 55 -23.11 15.02 5.09
CA GLY A 55 -21.83 15.70 5.13
C GLY A 55 -20.62 14.89 4.66
N SER A 56 -20.79 13.61 4.35
CA SER A 56 -19.73 12.81 3.76
C SER A 56 -19.49 13.15 2.29
N LEU A 57 -18.29 12.91 1.81
CA LEU A 57 -17.93 13.14 0.40
C LEU A 57 -18.38 12.00 -0.52
N GLY A 58 -18.97 10.97 0.02
CA GLY A 58 -19.40 9.79 -0.71
C GLY A 58 -18.25 8.86 -1.10
N MET A 59 -18.54 7.58 -1.10
CA MET A 59 -17.58 6.56 -1.52
C MET A 59 -17.52 6.50 -3.04
N ASN A 60 -16.96 7.48 -3.68
CA ASN A 60 -16.72 7.46 -5.13
C ASN A 60 -15.51 6.60 -5.47
N GLY A 61 -15.52 5.39 -4.97
CA GLY A 61 -14.85 4.22 -5.52
C GLY A 61 -13.40 4.33 -5.94
N SER A 62 -12.66 5.28 -5.42
CA SER A 62 -11.25 5.28 -5.66
C SER A 62 -10.56 4.46 -4.58
N ALA A 63 -10.09 3.30 -4.94
CA ALA A 63 -9.20 2.49 -4.12
C ALA A 63 -7.92 3.26 -3.68
N GLY A 64 -7.64 4.38 -4.32
CA GLY A 64 -6.46 5.19 -4.05
C GLY A 64 -6.61 6.20 -2.92
N ALA A 65 -7.79 6.36 -2.30
CA ALA A 65 -7.98 7.45 -1.34
C ALA A 65 -8.86 7.05 -0.16
N ILE A 66 -8.46 7.48 1.02
CA ILE A 66 -9.20 7.34 2.26
C ILE A 66 -9.81 8.69 2.62
N TYR A 67 -11.13 8.72 2.79
CA TYR A 67 -11.84 9.92 3.20
C TYR A 67 -11.84 10.08 4.72
N PRO A 68 -12.04 11.30 5.24
CA PRO A 68 -12.04 11.54 6.68
C PRO A 68 -13.04 10.68 7.47
N GLU A 69 -14.20 10.40 6.91
CA GLU A 69 -15.22 9.56 7.52
C GLU A 69 -14.87 8.06 7.55
N ASP A 70 -13.85 7.66 6.81
CA ASP A 70 -13.36 6.29 6.80
C ASP A 70 -12.42 5.99 7.98
N TYR A 71 -11.92 7.02 8.66
CA TYR A 71 -11.03 6.83 9.81
C TYR A 71 -11.81 6.35 11.04
N ASN A 72 -11.24 5.37 11.73
CA ASN A 72 -11.78 4.92 13.01
C ASN A 72 -11.36 5.84 14.17
N GLU A 73 -11.89 5.57 15.36
CA GLU A 73 -11.63 6.37 16.57
C GLU A 73 -10.17 6.34 17.03
N SER A 74 -9.42 5.31 16.66
CA SER A 74 -7.99 5.22 16.94
C SER A 74 -7.13 6.10 16.03
N GLY A 75 -7.73 6.59 14.95
CA GLY A 75 -7.05 7.27 13.86
C GLY A 75 -6.35 6.30 12.92
N SER A 76 -5.72 6.84 11.90
CA SER A 76 -4.96 6.06 10.93
C SER A 76 -3.56 5.67 11.44
N MET A 77 -2.88 4.78 10.72
CA MET A 77 -1.47 4.50 11.00
C MET A 77 -0.60 5.77 10.88
N TRP A 78 -0.98 6.71 10.02
CA TRP A 78 -0.27 7.99 9.88
C TRP A 78 -0.36 8.84 11.14
N ASP A 79 -1.55 8.89 11.77
CA ASP A 79 -1.77 9.58 13.04
C ASP A 79 -1.02 8.88 14.17
N HIS A 80 -0.96 7.54 14.14
CA HIS A 80 -0.23 6.77 15.12
C HIS A 80 1.28 7.03 15.06
N LEU A 81 1.84 7.04 13.86
CA LEU A 81 3.26 7.38 13.65
C LEU A 81 3.56 8.82 14.10
N GLU A 82 2.70 9.78 13.74
CA GLU A 82 2.86 11.18 14.14
C GLU A 82 2.83 11.35 15.65
N ARG A 83 1.84 10.75 16.34
CA ARG A 83 1.73 10.81 17.81
C ARG A 83 2.95 10.24 18.54
N ASN A 84 3.62 9.28 17.93
CA ASN A 84 4.80 8.64 18.48
C ASN A 84 6.12 9.19 17.94
N ASN A 85 6.09 10.32 17.23
CA ASN A 85 7.27 10.98 16.65
C ASN A 85 8.08 10.08 15.70
N ILE A 86 7.44 9.16 15.01
CA ILE A 86 8.05 8.33 13.99
C ILE A 86 8.00 9.06 12.66
N ASN A 87 9.14 9.27 12.04
CA ASN A 87 9.19 9.86 10.73
C ASN A 87 8.84 8.82 9.66
N PHE A 88 7.96 9.21 8.73
CA PHE A 88 7.53 8.37 7.63
C PHE A 88 7.47 9.15 6.32
N TYR A 89 7.46 8.44 5.21
CA TYR A 89 7.26 9.04 3.90
C TYR A 89 6.46 8.10 2.99
N ASN A 90 5.60 8.68 2.16
CA ASN A 90 4.64 7.96 1.35
C ASN A 90 4.87 8.19 -0.15
N PHE A 91 4.86 7.09 -0.90
CA PHE A 91 4.90 7.09 -2.35
C PHE A 91 3.56 6.60 -2.90
N GLY A 92 2.56 7.47 -2.83
CA GLY A 92 1.28 7.31 -3.49
C GLY A 92 0.25 6.40 -2.83
N PHE A 93 0.57 5.74 -1.71
CA PHE A 93 -0.38 4.87 -1.04
C PHE A 93 -1.48 5.69 -0.33
N SER A 94 -2.74 5.29 -0.58
CA SER A 94 -3.95 5.87 0.05
C SER A 94 -4.13 7.38 -0.09
N ILE A 95 -3.57 7.96 -1.13
CA ILE A 95 -3.76 9.37 -1.50
C ILE A 95 -3.71 9.52 -3.01
N MET A 96 -4.56 10.38 -3.54
CA MET A 96 -4.54 10.74 -4.96
C MET A 96 -4.27 12.24 -5.12
N PHE A 97 -3.37 12.56 -6.04
CA PHE A 97 -3.09 13.93 -6.45
C PHE A 97 -3.56 14.21 -7.87
N GLU A 98 -4.26 15.31 -8.04
CA GLU A 98 -4.75 15.78 -9.32
C GLU A 98 -4.13 17.14 -9.68
N PRO A 99 -3.90 17.42 -10.94
CA PRO A 99 -3.58 16.50 -12.04
C PRO A 99 -2.11 16.07 -11.94
N ALA A 100 -1.84 14.77 -11.92
CA ALA A 100 -0.48 14.30 -11.71
C ALA A 100 0.31 14.20 -13.03
N PHE A 101 -0.18 13.38 -13.97
CA PHE A 101 0.53 13.06 -15.20
C PHE A 101 -0.44 13.00 -16.39
N TYR A 102 0.07 13.24 -17.60
CA TYR A 102 -0.65 12.92 -18.82
C TYR A 102 -0.68 11.41 -19.04
N HIS A 103 -1.85 10.87 -19.35
CA HIS A 103 -2.04 9.44 -19.58
C HIS A 103 -1.18 8.86 -20.70
N GLU A 104 -1.02 9.63 -21.80
CA GLU A 104 -0.42 9.11 -23.02
C GLU A 104 1.10 9.30 -23.10
N SER A 105 1.67 10.06 -22.20
CA SER A 105 3.08 10.43 -22.35
C SER A 105 3.91 10.35 -21.10
N TYR A 106 3.30 9.99 -19.97
CA TYR A 106 3.94 9.99 -18.64
C TYR A 106 4.65 11.30 -18.28
N LYS A 107 4.28 12.38 -18.97
CA LYS A 107 4.85 13.70 -18.72
C LYS A 107 4.15 14.35 -17.56
N TYR A 108 4.95 14.86 -16.66
CA TYR A 108 4.42 15.71 -15.61
C TYR A 108 3.70 16.92 -16.19
N THR A 109 2.49 17.18 -15.74
CA THR A 109 1.64 18.23 -16.32
C THR A 109 2.18 19.65 -16.12
N GLY A 110 3.10 19.83 -15.19
CA GLY A 110 3.56 21.16 -14.77
C GLY A 110 2.58 21.91 -13.88
N ILE A 111 1.39 21.40 -13.70
CA ILE A 111 0.38 21.97 -12.81
C ILE A 111 0.68 21.53 -11.38
N ARG A 112 0.58 22.45 -10.43
CA ARG A 112 0.77 22.12 -9.01
C ARG A 112 -0.24 21.05 -8.60
N GLN A 113 0.27 19.94 -8.09
CA GLN A 113 -0.57 18.87 -7.59
C GLN A 113 -1.35 19.31 -6.35
N PHE A 114 -2.57 18.86 -6.25
CA PHE A 114 -3.44 19.05 -5.09
C PHE A 114 -4.26 17.77 -4.85
N ALA A 115 -4.65 17.54 -3.61
CA ALA A 115 -5.66 16.54 -3.30
C ALA A 115 -7.03 17.13 -3.58
N ASN A 116 -7.90 16.40 -4.24
CA ASN A 116 -9.25 16.84 -4.61
C ASN A 116 -10.29 16.59 -3.50
N PHE A 117 -9.85 16.13 -2.34
CA PHE A 117 -10.66 15.90 -1.14
C PHE A 117 -9.81 16.15 0.11
N PRO A 118 -10.40 16.33 1.28
CA PRO A 118 -9.68 16.51 2.53
C PRO A 118 -8.83 15.27 2.86
N VAL A 119 -7.58 15.48 3.22
CA VAL A 119 -6.67 14.44 3.70
C VAL A 119 -5.99 14.89 4.99
N PRO A 120 -5.64 13.97 5.89
CA PRO A 120 -4.90 14.32 7.10
C PRO A 120 -3.57 14.98 6.80
N THR A 121 -3.23 16.02 7.56
CA THR A 121 -1.97 16.75 7.40
C THR A 121 -0.73 15.84 7.45
N PRO A 122 -0.63 14.86 8.34
CA PRO A 122 0.54 14.00 8.41
C PRO A 122 0.90 13.32 7.09
N ILE A 123 -0.09 12.70 6.42
CA ILE A 123 0.15 12.04 5.13
C ILE A 123 0.33 13.05 4.01
N PHE A 124 -0.47 14.13 3.99
CA PHE A 124 -0.39 15.15 2.94
C PHE A 124 1.00 15.79 2.87
N SER A 125 1.57 16.13 4.01
CA SER A 125 2.89 16.77 4.08
C SER A 125 4.05 15.83 3.77
N ARG A 126 3.86 14.53 3.94
CA ARG A 126 4.90 13.50 3.78
C ARG A 126 4.70 12.58 2.59
N THR A 127 3.90 12.98 1.60
CA THR A 127 3.72 12.21 0.37
C THR A 127 4.50 12.84 -0.77
N SER A 128 5.17 12.00 -1.56
CA SER A 128 5.84 12.40 -2.79
C SER A 128 4.91 13.14 -3.73
N ARG A 129 5.38 14.26 -4.27
CA ARG A 129 4.65 15.06 -5.28
C ARG A 129 5.02 14.67 -6.70
N GLN A 130 5.98 13.80 -6.87
CA GLN A 130 6.49 13.39 -8.19
C GLN A 130 6.22 11.92 -8.50
N PHE A 131 5.86 11.15 -7.49
CA PHE A 131 5.49 9.75 -7.66
C PHE A 131 4.04 9.66 -8.13
N PRO A 132 3.77 8.96 -9.26
CA PRO A 132 2.41 8.79 -9.75
C PRO A 132 1.58 7.93 -8.79
N THR A 133 0.43 8.42 -8.39
CA THR A 133 -0.55 7.65 -7.64
C THR A 133 -1.23 6.59 -8.50
N TYR A 134 -2.33 5.99 -8.07
CA TYR A 134 -3.01 4.95 -8.84
C TYR A 134 -3.41 5.46 -10.25
N ASN A 135 -2.85 4.87 -11.26
CA ASN A 135 -3.19 5.10 -12.67
C ASN A 135 -2.58 3.98 -13.54
N MET A 136 -3.43 3.09 -14.03
CA MET A 136 -3.03 1.92 -14.84
C MET A 136 -2.43 2.27 -16.21
N MET A 137 -2.48 3.53 -16.63
CA MET A 137 -1.82 4.00 -17.86
C MET A 137 -0.34 4.29 -17.66
N ILE A 138 0.12 4.35 -16.43
CA ILE A 138 1.52 4.64 -16.09
C ILE A 138 2.21 3.33 -15.70
N PRO A 139 3.29 2.94 -16.38
CA PRO A 139 4.04 1.74 -16.03
C PRO A 139 4.63 1.82 -14.62
N ASP A 140 4.64 0.68 -13.91
CA ASP A 140 5.33 0.58 -12.63
C ASP A 140 6.84 0.77 -12.78
N GLN A 141 7.40 0.47 -13.95
CA GLN A 141 8.79 0.80 -14.26
C GLN A 141 9.07 2.30 -14.17
N PHE A 142 8.11 3.14 -14.57
CA PHE A 142 8.24 4.59 -14.41
C PHE A 142 8.15 4.98 -12.93
N ARG A 143 7.22 4.39 -12.17
CA ARG A 143 7.08 4.61 -10.71
C ARG A 143 8.38 4.27 -9.97
N VAL A 144 8.95 3.12 -10.28
CA VAL A 144 10.24 2.71 -9.67
C VAL A 144 11.35 3.69 -10.01
N SER A 145 11.41 4.18 -11.23
CA SER A 145 12.41 5.18 -11.62
C SER A 145 12.24 6.49 -10.85
N GLN A 146 11.00 6.92 -10.59
CA GLN A 146 10.73 8.09 -9.74
C GLN A 146 11.10 7.81 -8.28
N PHE A 147 10.75 6.64 -7.76
CA PHE A 147 11.12 6.22 -6.40
C PHE A 147 12.64 6.26 -6.20
N ILE A 148 13.40 5.60 -7.07
CA ILE A 148 14.87 5.54 -6.99
C ILE A 148 15.48 6.94 -7.05
N ARG A 149 14.98 7.78 -7.97
CA ARG A 149 15.45 9.15 -8.10
C ARG A 149 15.23 9.96 -6.82
N GLU A 150 13.99 10.00 -6.34
CA GLU A 150 13.63 10.79 -5.16
C GLU A 150 14.29 10.25 -3.89
N PHE A 151 14.35 8.93 -3.73
CA PHE A 151 15.07 8.28 -2.64
C PHE A 151 16.54 8.70 -2.62
N SER A 152 17.19 8.66 -3.78
CA SER A 152 18.61 9.03 -3.92
C SER A 152 18.84 10.51 -3.64
N GLU A 153 18.00 11.38 -4.15
CA GLU A 153 18.08 12.83 -3.96
C GLU A 153 17.88 13.25 -2.49
N LYS A 154 16.99 12.58 -1.78
CA LYS A 154 16.65 12.92 -0.39
C LYS A 154 17.62 12.29 0.60
N TRP A 155 17.87 11.00 0.47
CA TRP A 155 18.48 10.24 1.56
C TRP A 155 19.88 9.71 1.25
N MET A 156 20.23 9.43 -0.01
CA MET A 156 21.57 8.94 -0.33
C MET A 156 22.64 10.03 -0.29
N ASN A 157 22.26 11.29 -0.39
CA ASN A 157 23.17 12.43 -0.38
C ASN A 157 23.34 13.09 1.01
N GLY A 158 22.78 12.48 2.06
CA GLY A 158 22.88 12.98 3.43
C GLY A 158 22.18 14.33 3.69
N ARG A 159 21.26 14.73 2.82
CA ARG A 159 20.48 15.98 2.99
C ARG A 159 19.42 15.83 4.07
N ASP A 160 18.72 14.71 4.03
CA ASP A 160 17.65 14.40 4.95
C ASP A 160 17.92 13.05 5.63
N THR A 161 17.40 12.88 6.84
CA THR A 161 17.39 11.57 7.51
C THR A 161 16.36 10.68 6.87
N MET A 162 16.73 9.46 6.51
CA MET A 162 15.81 8.48 5.98
C MET A 162 14.68 8.21 7.01
N PRO A 163 13.42 8.24 6.59
CA PRO A 163 12.30 7.90 7.45
C PRO A 163 12.37 6.46 7.97
N GLN A 164 11.77 6.25 9.13
CA GLN A 164 11.69 4.93 9.76
C GLN A 164 10.66 4.02 9.08
N LEU A 165 9.65 4.59 8.44
CA LEU A 165 8.67 3.86 7.63
C LEU A 165 8.52 4.51 6.25
N LEU A 166 8.55 3.69 5.22
CA LEU A 166 8.19 4.06 3.85
C LEU A 166 7.00 3.22 3.40
N THR A 167 6.06 3.84 2.71
CA THR A 167 4.99 3.13 2.00
C THR A 167 5.07 3.45 0.52
N VAL A 168 4.88 2.44 -0.31
CA VAL A 168 4.98 2.54 -1.77
C VAL A 168 3.84 1.75 -2.39
N ILE A 169 3.11 2.35 -3.32
CA ILE A 169 2.14 1.64 -4.15
C ILE A 169 2.69 1.43 -5.55
N ILE A 170 2.57 0.22 -6.07
CA ILE A 170 2.85 -0.15 -7.46
C ILE A 170 1.66 -0.97 -7.97
N PRO A 171 0.68 -0.36 -8.65
CA PRO A 171 -0.66 -0.92 -8.78
C PRO A 171 -0.89 -1.75 -10.06
N ASN A 172 0.12 -2.01 -10.88
CA ASN A 172 -0.13 -2.65 -12.18
C ASN A 172 -0.43 -4.15 -12.10
N ASP A 173 -0.21 -4.79 -10.95
CA ASP A 173 -0.70 -6.15 -10.66
C ASP A 173 -2.23 -6.28 -10.80
N HIS A 174 -2.98 -5.21 -10.53
CA HIS A 174 -4.43 -5.14 -10.78
C HIS A 174 -4.82 -5.57 -12.19
N GLY A 175 -3.97 -5.33 -13.18
CA GLY A 175 -4.26 -5.60 -14.58
C GLY A 175 -5.35 -4.70 -15.15
N ALA A 176 -5.35 -4.57 -16.46
CA ALA A 176 -6.37 -3.83 -17.23
C ALA A 176 -6.59 -4.51 -18.58
N GLY A 177 -7.47 -3.95 -19.40
CA GLY A 177 -7.62 -4.38 -20.79
C GLY A 177 -6.33 -4.19 -21.57
N GLU A 178 -6.14 -4.99 -22.63
CA GLU A 178 -4.99 -4.92 -23.53
C GLU A 178 -4.81 -3.52 -24.10
N ARG A 179 -3.57 -3.02 -24.10
CA ARG A 179 -3.17 -1.72 -24.63
C ARG A 179 -1.79 -1.84 -25.30
N PRO A 180 -1.72 -2.44 -26.49
CA PRO A 180 -0.45 -2.65 -27.17
C PRO A 180 0.35 -1.36 -27.40
N GLU A 181 -0.36 -0.26 -27.69
CA GLU A 181 0.23 1.06 -27.91
C GLU A 181 0.90 1.66 -26.67
N ALA A 182 0.48 1.22 -25.49
CA ALA A 182 1.05 1.63 -24.21
C ALA A 182 2.09 0.63 -23.66
N GLY A 183 2.41 -0.43 -24.43
CA GLY A 183 3.35 -1.46 -24.03
C GLY A 183 2.71 -2.64 -23.30
N TYR A 184 1.39 -2.73 -23.26
CA TYR A 184 0.65 -3.83 -22.62
C TYR A 184 -0.15 -4.64 -23.66
N PRO A 185 0.52 -5.45 -24.51
CA PRO A 185 -0.13 -6.21 -25.56
C PRO A 185 -1.02 -7.35 -25.04
N PHE A 186 -0.83 -7.74 -23.79
CA PHE A 186 -1.62 -8.78 -23.10
C PHE A 186 -1.93 -8.30 -21.69
N ARG A 187 -2.98 -8.85 -21.07
CA ARG A 187 -3.32 -8.54 -19.69
C ARG A 187 -2.18 -8.89 -18.72
N GLU A 188 -1.52 -10.01 -18.95
CA GLU A 188 -0.38 -10.47 -18.15
C GLU A 188 0.83 -9.52 -18.20
N SER A 189 0.89 -8.65 -19.22
CA SER A 189 1.97 -7.66 -19.32
C SER A 189 2.00 -6.68 -18.15
N TYR A 190 0.85 -6.40 -17.55
CA TYR A 190 0.75 -5.56 -16.35
C TYR A 190 1.38 -6.25 -15.13
N MET A 191 1.11 -7.55 -14.97
CA MET A 191 1.70 -8.33 -13.86
C MET A 191 3.22 -8.45 -14.02
N VAL A 192 3.70 -8.65 -15.25
CA VAL A 192 5.15 -8.67 -15.55
C VAL A 192 5.80 -7.32 -15.25
N ASP A 193 5.13 -6.22 -15.57
CA ASP A 193 5.59 -4.87 -15.26
C ASP A 193 5.70 -4.66 -13.73
N ASN A 194 4.69 -5.10 -12.99
CA ASN A 194 4.67 -5.01 -11.53
C ASN A 194 5.76 -5.91 -10.91
N ASP A 195 5.86 -7.18 -11.30
CA ASP A 195 6.86 -8.11 -10.76
C ASP A 195 8.30 -7.59 -10.97
N LEU A 196 8.58 -7.09 -12.18
CA LEU A 196 9.87 -6.45 -12.45
C LEU A 196 10.08 -5.18 -11.59
N ALA A 197 9.03 -4.43 -11.34
CA ALA A 197 9.09 -3.23 -10.50
C ALA A 197 9.45 -3.59 -9.05
N VAL A 198 8.80 -4.60 -8.48
CA VAL A 198 9.17 -5.17 -7.16
C VAL A 198 10.64 -5.54 -7.13
N GLY A 199 11.09 -6.32 -8.12
CA GLY A 199 12.49 -6.75 -8.22
C GLY A 199 13.46 -5.57 -8.24
N ARG A 200 13.18 -4.53 -9.01
CA ARG A 200 14.01 -3.32 -9.10
C ARG A 200 14.06 -2.50 -7.81
N ILE A 201 12.95 -2.41 -7.08
CA ILE A 201 12.92 -1.74 -5.76
C ILE A 201 13.82 -2.51 -4.78
N VAL A 202 13.66 -3.82 -4.71
CA VAL A 202 14.45 -4.67 -3.82
C VAL A 202 15.93 -4.61 -4.18
N GLU A 203 16.26 -4.73 -5.46
CA GLU A 203 17.64 -4.61 -5.97
C GLU A 203 18.26 -3.27 -5.56
N PHE A 204 17.57 -2.17 -5.79
CA PHE A 204 18.05 -0.85 -5.40
C PHE A 204 18.26 -0.72 -3.90
N LEU A 205 17.23 -1.06 -3.10
CA LEU A 205 17.29 -0.90 -1.65
C LEU A 205 18.34 -1.79 -1.00
N SER A 206 18.54 -3.02 -1.52
CA SER A 206 19.53 -3.95 -1.01
C SER A 206 20.99 -3.47 -1.19
N HIS A 207 21.23 -2.53 -2.10
CA HIS A 207 22.53 -1.91 -2.34
C HIS A 207 22.70 -0.56 -1.64
N THR A 208 21.72 -0.12 -0.84
CA THR A 208 21.85 1.10 -0.04
C THR A 208 22.53 0.84 1.31
N PRO A 209 23.14 1.84 1.94
CA PRO A 209 23.69 1.69 3.29
C PRO A 209 22.63 1.42 4.35
N TYR A 210 21.36 1.62 4.04
CA TYR A 210 20.21 1.38 4.92
C TYR A 210 19.79 -0.09 4.99
N TRP A 211 20.19 -0.89 4.00
CA TRP A 211 19.80 -2.30 3.87
C TRP A 211 20.02 -3.11 5.16
N LYS A 212 21.14 -2.89 5.82
CA LYS A 212 21.49 -3.60 7.06
C LYS A 212 20.50 -3.45 8.21
N ASN A 213 19.58 -2.49 8.14
CA ASN A 213 18.57 -2.21 9.16
C ASN A 213 17.17 -2.12 8.51
N MET A 214 16.93 -2.80 7.40
CA MET A 214 15.70 -2.69 6.62
C MET A 214 14.92 -4.00 6.62
N ALA A 215 13.61 -3.89 6.74
CA ALA A 215 12.67 -4.93 6.38
C ALA A 215 11.67 -4.37 5.37
N ILE A 216 11.45 -5.11 4.27
CA ILE A 216 10.46 -4.79 3.25
C ILE A 216 9.37 -5.85 3.37
N ILE A 217 8.14 -5.41 3.53
CA ILE A 217 6.96 -6.27 3.53
C ILE A 217 6.18 -5.96 2.27
N ILE A 218 5.83 -6.99 1.52
CA ILE A 218 5.06 -6.89 0.29
C ILE A 218 3.77 -7.66 0.49
N THR A 219 2.65 -7.00 0.18
CA THR A 219 1.32 -7.57 0.21
C THR A 219 0.44 -6.90 -0.83
N GLU A 220 -0.64 -7.56 -1.22
CA GLU A 220 -1.74 -6.96 -1.96
C GLU A 220 -2.81 -6.47 -0.98
N ASP A 221 -3.62 -5.51 -1.43
CA ASP A 221 -4.70 -4.92 -0.64
C ASP A 221 -5.97 -5.78 -0.65
N ASP A 222 -6.16 -6.58 -1.69
CA ASP A 222 -7.21 -7.59 -1.77
C ASP A 222 -6.71 -8.88 -2.45
N ALA A 223 -7.51 -9.93 -2.45
CA ALA A 223 -7.21 -11.21 -3.07
C ALA A 223 -8.02 -11.38 -4.35
N GLN A 224 -7.66 -10.67 -5.39
CA GLN A 224 -8.41 -10.59 -6.63
C GLN A 224 -8.26 -11.83 -7.53
N ASN A 225 -9.37 -12.49 -7.87
CA ASN A 225 -9.45 -13.55 -8.90
C ASN A 225 -8.53 -14.77 -8.70
N GLY A 226 -8.23 -15.14 -7.49
CA GLY A 226 -7.46 -16.36 -7.22
C GLY A 226 -8.22 -17.64 -7.59
N VAL A 227 -7.47 -18.70 -7.88
CA VAL A 227 -7.98 -20.05 -8.01
C VAL A 227 -7.94 -20.82 -6.69
N ASP A 228 -7.73 -20.14 -5.60
CA ASP A 228 -7.73 -20.73 -4.27
C ASP A 228 -9.14 -21.18 -3.88
N HIS A 229 -9.30 -22.45 -3.60
CA HIS A 229 -10.56 -23.04 -3.19
C HIS A 229 -10.69 -23.20 -1.66
N ILE A 230 -9.73 -22.70 -0.91
CA ILE A 230 -9.72 -22.76 0.56
C ILE A 230 -10.39 -21.51 1.12
N ASP A 231 -9.90 -20.34 0.72
CA ASP A 231 -10.43 -19.05 1.16
C ASP A 231 -10.13 -17.99 0.09
N ALA A 232 -11.16 -17.24 -0.26
CA ALA A 232 -11.06 -16.17 -1.26
C ALA A 232 -10.19 -14.98 -0.81
N HIS A 233 -9.89 -14.85 0.48
CA HIS A 233 -9.06 -13.78 1.03
C HIS A 233 -7.57 -14.15 1.09
N ARG A 234 -7.20 -15.36 0.74
CA ARG A 234 -5.79 -15.76 0.74
C ARG A 234 -5.01 -14.96 -0.30
N SER A 235 -3.92 -14.33 0.13
CA SER A 235 -3.15 -13.40 -0.69
C SER A 235 -1.64 -13.52 -0.46
N ILE A 236 -0.89 -12.60 -1.04
CA ILE A 236 0.58 -12.59 -1.03
C ILE A 236 1.09 -11.92 0.24
N LEU A 237 2.07 -12.56 0.89
CA LEU A 237 2.87 -11.96 1.93
C LEU A 237 4.34 -12.35 1.74
N MET A 238 5.20 -11.36 1.54
CA MET A 238 6.64 -11.58 1.45
C MET A 238 7.37 -10.71 2.46
N VAL A 239 8.39 -11.27 3.09
CA VAL A 239 9.32 -10.54 3.96
C VAL A 239 10.71 -10.60 3.37
N ILE A 240 11.25 -9.42 3.06
CA ILE A 240 12.53 -9.22 2.40
C ILE A 240 13.42 -8.39 3.32
N SER A 241 14.49 -8.97 3.82
CA SER A 241 15.38 -8.35 4.79
C SER A 241 16.69 -9.12 4.86
N PRO A 242 17.81 -8.52 5.26
CA PRO A 242 19.00 -9.28 5.62
C PRO A 242 18.76 -10.21 6.83
N TYR A 243 17.70 -9.99 7.58
CA TYR A 243 17.29 -10.81 8.73
C TYR A 243 16.15 -11.77 8.40
N ALA A 244 15.58 -11.74 7.20
CA ALA A 244 14.58 -12.72 6.80
C ALA A 244 15.18 -14.12 6.66
N LYS A 245 14.44 -15.14 7.08
CA LYS A 245 14.80 -16.53 6.80
C LYS A 245 14.84 -16.76 5.29
N ARG A 246 15.85 -17.49 4.84
CA ARG A 246 15.98 -17.86 3.42
C ARG A 246 15.28 -19.18 3.15
N ASP A 247 14.73 -19.30 1.95
CA ASP A 247 14.01 -20.49 1.48
C ASP A 247 12.99 -20.96 2.52
N TYR A 248 12.24 -20.02 3.07
CA TYR A 248 11.34 -20.25 4.18
C TYR A 248 9.90 -19.92 3.80
N VAL A 249 9.02 -20.87 4.04
CA VAL A 249 7.57 -20.71 3.87
C VAL A 249 6.90 -20.84 5.24
N SER A 250 6.45 -19.73 5.80
CA SER A 250 5.70 -19.73 7.05
C SER A 250 4.30 -20.31 6.85
N LYS A 251 3.90 -21.17 7.78
CA LYS A 251 2.55 -21.75 7.88
C LYS A 251 1.72 -21.11 8.99
N VAL A 252 2.29 -20.11 9.67
CA VAL A 252 1.59 -19.36 10.70
C VAL A 252 0.51 -18.52 10.04
N HIS A 253 -0.67 -18.48 10.67
CA HIS A 253 -1.77 -17.65 10.18
C HIS A 253 -1.46 -16.18 10.40
N TYR A 254 -1.55 -15.39 9.33
CA TYR A 254 -1.33 -13.96 9.30
C TYR A 254 -2.50 -13.23 8.64
N SER A 255 -2.70 -11.98 9.06
CA SER A 255 -3.61 -11.01 8.46
C SER A 255 -2.93 -9.64 8.33
N PHE A 256 -3.65 -8.62 7.90
CA PHE A 256 -3.12 -7.24 7.94
C PHE A 256 -2.72 -6.81 9.35
N GLY A 257 -3.45 -7.26 10.38
CA GLY A 257 -3.08 -7.03 11.77
C GLY A 257 -1.70 -7.55 12.12
N SER A 258 -1.27 -8.64 11.49
CA SER A 258 0.07 -9.20 11.68
C SER A 258 1.17 -8.28 11.14
N ILE A 259 0.91 -7.62 10.00
CA ILE A 259 1.82 -6.64 9.41
C ILE A 259 1.98 -5.45 10.36
N PHE A 260 0.87 -4.89 10.84
CA PHE A 260 0.90 -3.76 11.76
C PHE A 260 1.59 -4.10 13.08
N LYS A 261 1.24 -5.23 13.68
CA LYS A 261 1.90 -5.67 14.90
C LYS A 261 3.41 -5.80 14.74
N THR A 262 3.83 -6.31 13.60
CA THR A 262 5.26 -6.43 13.28
C THR A 262 5.92 -5.06 13.14
N PHE A 263 5.26 -4.11 12.47
CA PHE A 263 5.77 -2.73 12.39
C PHE A 263 5.92 -2.10 13.78
N TRP A 264 4.90 -2.23 14.63
CA TRP A 264 4.95 -1.65 15.97
C TRP A 264 6.02 -2.29 16.84
N ASN A 265 6.20 -3.60 16.74
CA ASN A 265 7.27 -4.29 17.46
C ASN A 265 8.66 -3.84 16.98
N ILE A 266 8.89 -3.70 15.66
CA ILE A 266 10.17 -3.22 15.10
C ILE A 266 10.43 -1.77 15.51
N LEU A 267 9.41 -0.92 15.52
CA LEU A 267 9.54 0.50 15.84
C LEU A 267 9.48 0.80 17.34
N GLY A 268 9.19 -0.20 18.18
CA GLY A 268 9.05 -0.03 19.63
C GLY A 268 7.82 0.79 20.02
N LEU A 269 6.72 0.66 19.29
CA LEU A 269 5.49 1.42 19.49
C LEU A 269 4.41 0.61 20.19
N PRO A 270 3.49 1.28 20.90
CA PRO A 270 2.27 0.63 21.34
C PRO A 270 1.42 0.20 20.14
N TYR A 271 0.54 -0.77 20.35
CA TYR A 271 -0.42 -1.16 19.32
C TYR A 271 -1.47 -0.06 19.09
N LEU A 272 -1.98 0.03 17.88
CA LEU A 272 -2.92 1.08 17.51
C LEU A 272 -4.32 0.78 18.07
N ASN A 273 -4.75 -0.48 18.00
CA ASN A 273 -6.05 -0.91 18.49
C ASN A 273 -6.05 -2.41 18.88
N GLN A 274 -7.24 -2.96 19.13
CA GLN A 274 -7.36 -4.37 19.56
C GLN A 274 -7.08 -5.36 18.41
N TYR A 275 -7.32 -4.97 17.18
CA TYR A 275 -7.12 -5.84 16.03
C TYR A 275 -5.63 -6.17 15.84
N ASP A 276 -4.78 -5.15 15.75
CA ASP A 276 -3.34 -5.37 15.62
C ASP A 276 -2.72 -5.94 16.90
N ALA A 277 -3.24 -5.55 18.08
CA ALA A 277 -2.80 -6.12 19.35
C ALA A 277 -3.08 -7.63 19.45
N GLY A 278 -4.22 -8.08 18.95
CA GLY A 278 -4.64 -9.48 18.98
C GLY A 278 -4.00 -10.36 17.90
N ALA A 279 -3.45 -9.78 16.85
CA ALA A 279 -2.86 -10.51 15.73
C ALA A 279 -1.58 -11.27 16.15
N THR A 280 -1.19 -12.25 15.36
CA THR A 280 0.12 -12.91 15.46
C THR A 280 1.16 -12.08 14.72
N ASP A 281 2.28 -11.73 15.34
CA ASP A 281 3.34 -11.04 14.62
C ASP A 281 4.12 -11.97 13.67
N MET A 282 4.93 -11.38 12.81
CA MET A 282 5.65 -12.11 11.78
C MET A 282 7.08 -12.48 12.21
N SER A 283 7.37 -12.55 13.51
CA SER A 283 8.71 -12.89 14.03
C SER A 283 9.19 -14.25 13.53
N ASP A 284 8.24 -15.18 13.26
CA ASP A 284 8.52 -16.48 12.64
C ASP A 284 9.26 -16.40 11.29
N MET A 285 9.11 -15.29 10.56
CA MET A 285 9.75 -15.11 9.24
C MET A 285 11.16 -14.53 9.33
N PHE A 286 11.60 -14.14 10.52
CA PHE A 286 12.93 -13.57 10.75
C PHE A 286 13.88 -14.55 11.44
N THR A 287 15.18 -14.34 11.25
CA THR A 287 16.23 -15.03 12.00
C THR A 287 16.35 -14.40 13.39
N SER A 288 16.63 -15.22 14.40
CA SER A 288 16.91 -14.79 15.77
C SER A 288 18.26 -14.08 15.88
#